data_f5f8b675bf77dbc40c3cb44b562d2a7a
#
_entry.id   f5f8b675bf77dbc40c3cb44b562d2a7a
#
_cell.length_a   1.000
_cell.length_b   1.000
_cell.length_c   1.000
_cell.angle_alpha   90.00
_cell.angle_beta   90.00
_cell.angle_gamma   90.00
#
_symmetry.space_group_name_H-M   'P 1'
#
loop_
_entity.id
_entity.type
_entity.pdbx_description
1 polymer ?
#
loop_
_entity_poly.entity_id
_entity_poly.type
_entity_poly.pdbx_seq_one_letter_code
_entity_poly.pdbx_strand_id
1 'polypeptide(L)'
;MRLRSQSEFEKGEYFERLVKAFLENDDLQGQFYDKVWHFRDWAAERGLPAKDIGIDLVAKHADGSGFCAIQCKFYAADHRIQKTDIDSFVSAASAKEFVSLVLVDTTLHDLSPNAQAVFDNVDREYHRISLAGFEIGQIVAQPD
;
A
#
# COMPACT_ATOMS: atom_id res chain seq x y z
N MET A 1 14.75 -8.32 -20.31
CA MET A 1 14.26 -8.57 -19.97
C MET A 1 13.19 -8.58 -20.10
N ARG A 2 12.61 -8.89 -19.88
CA ARG A 2 11.66 -9.03 -20.07
C ARG A 2 10.60 -8.61 -19.38
N LEU A 3 10.53 -7.39 -18.82
CA LEU A 3 9.38 -6.90 -18.09
C LEU A 3 8.11 -7.01 -18.89
N ARG A 4 8.22 -6.80 -20.18
CA ARG A 4 7.02 -6.86 -21.01
C ARG A 4 6.41 -8.26 -21.09
N SER A 5 7.13 -9.28 -20.67
CA SER A 5 6.58 -10.63 -20.67
C SER A 5 5.97 -11.01 -19.33
N GLN A 6 6.02 -10.13 -18.34
CA GLN A 6 5.41 -10.40 -17.04
C GLN A 6 3.93 -10.10 -17.09
N SER A 7 3.15 -10.92 -16.40
CA SER A 7 1.72 -10.67 -16.26
C SER A 7 1.49 -9.48 -15.33
N GLU A 8 0.30 -8.91 -15.39
CA GLU A 8 -0.06 -7.83 -14.48
C GLU A 8 -0.03 -8.30 -13.04
N PHE A 9 -0.40 -9.55 -12.79
CA PHE A 9 -0.32 -10.12 -11.46
C PHE A 9 1.12 -10.12 -10.93
N GLU A 10 2.06 -10.54 -11.77
CA GLU A 10 3.47 -10.58 -11.37
C GLU A 10 4.02 -9.18 -11.10
N LYS A 11 3.64 -8.20 -11.90
CA LYS A 11 4.06 -6.82 -11.70
C LYS A 11 3.53 -6.29 -10.38
N GLY A 12 2.29 -6.60 -10.08
CA GLY A 12 1.68 -6.17 -8.81
C GLY A 12 2.39 -6.76 -7.62
N GLU A 13 2.70 -8.06 -7.68
CA GLU A 13 3.42 -8.71 -6.57
C GLU A 13 4.82 -8.13 -6.40
N TYR A 14 5.49 -7.87 -7.49
CA TYR A 14 6.82 -7.28 -7.44
C TYR A 14 6.76 -5.89 -6.77
N PHE A 15 5.78 -5.09 -7.17
CA PHE A 15 5.63 -3.77 -6.59
C PHE A 15 5.32 -3.85 -5.09
N GLU A 16 4.48 -4.81 -4.67
CA GLU A 16 4.20 -4.99 -3.25
C GLU A 16 5.47 -5.28 -2.46
N ARG A 17 6.34 -6.13 -3.00
CA ARG A 17 7.60 -6.43 -2.32
C ARG A 17 8.50 -5.21 -2.24
N LEU A 18 8.52 -4.39 -3.30
CA LEU A 18 9.30 -3.16 -3.28
C LEU A 18 8.78 -2.19 -2.24
N VAL A 19 7.45 -2.04 -2.15
CA VAL A 19 6.84 -1.14 -1.18
C VAL A 19 7.12 -1.62 0.23
N LYS A 20 7.00 -2.93 0.47
CA LYS A 20 7.29 -3.49 1.78
C LYS A 20 8.72 -3.14 2.20
N ALA A 21 9.69 -3.37 1.31
CA ALA A 21 11.08 -3.05 1.60
C ALA A 21 11.28 -1.55 1.82
N PHE A 22 10.59 -0.73 1.04
CA PHE A 22 10.66 0.71 1.21
C PHE A 22 10.16 1.14 2.60
N LEU A 23 9.02 0.62 3.01
CA LEU A 23 8.46 0.99 4.31
C LEU A 23 9.33 0.50 5.48
N GLU A 24 10.02 -0.61 5.28
CA GLU A 24 10.89 -1.16 6.31
C GLU A 24 12.22 -0.43 6.43
N ASN A 25 12.75 0.04 5.30
CA ASN A 25 14.15 0.48 5.23
C ASN A 25 14.35 1.98 5.01
N ASP A 26 13.32 2.69 4.54
CA ASP A 26 13.44 4.13 4.34
C ASP A 26 13.61 4.82 5.68
N ASP A 27 14.51 5.80 5.73
CA ASP A 27 14.84 6.47 7.00
C ASP A 27 13.61 7.09 7.65
N LEU A 28 12.74 7.69 6.86
CA LEU A 28 11.53 8.31 7.40
C LEU A 28 10.46 7.28 7.71
N GLN A 29 10.13 6.44 6.72
CA GLN A 29 9.02 5.50 6.86
C GLN A 29 9.31 4.43 7.92
N GLY A 30 10.55 3.98 8.00
CA GLY A 30 10.93 2.96 8.96
C GLY A 30 10.74 3.36 10.42
N GLN A 31 10.65 4.66 10.68
CA GLN A 31 10.42 5.14 12.05
C GLN A 31 8.98 4.90 12.51
N PHE A 32 8.05 4.76 11.58
CA PHE A 32 6.63 4.68 11.92
C PHE A 32 6.16 3.26 12.17
N TYR A 33 6.91 2.26 11.70
CA TYR A 33 6.42 0.88 11.71
C TYR A 33 7.43 -0.06 12.35
N ASP A 34 6.94 -0.89 13.27
CA ASP A 34 7.75 -1.95 13.88
C ASP A 34 7.93 -3.14 12.93
N LYS A 35 6.91 -3.42 12.13
CA LYS A 35 6.93 -4.59 11.25
C LYS A 35 5.94 -4.36 10.12
N VAL A 36 6.26 -4.89 8.95
CA VAL A 36 5.39 -4.88 7.79
C VAL A 36 5.24 -6.31 7.29
N TRP A 37 4.01 -6.71 6.99
CA TRP A 37 3.68 -8.05 6.48
C TRP A 37 2.96 -7.92 5.15
N HIS A 38 3.07 -8.93 4.30
CA HIS A 38 2.03 -9.13 3.28
C HIS A 38 0.74 -9.48 4.01
N PHE A 39 -0.39 -9.07 3.45
CA PHE A 39 -1.66 -9.27 4.13
C PHE A 39 -1.90 -10.75 4.49
N ARG A 40 -1.60 -11.65 3.55
CA ARG A 40 -1.85 -13.08 3.79
C ARG A 40 -1.05 -13.62 4.97
N ASP A 41 0.16 -13.11 5.17
CA ASP A 41 0.99 -13.55 6.28
C ASP A 41 0.48 -13.01 7.60
N TRP A 42 0.07 -11.74 7.61
CA TRP A 42 -0.53 -11.13 8.80
C TRP A 42 -1.81 -11.87 9.19
N ALA A 43 -2.65 -12.18 8.21
CA ALA A 43 -3.91 -12.88 8.44
C ALA A 43 -3.67 -14.29 8.98
N ALA A 44 -2.69 -14.98 8.39
CA ALA A 44 -2.37 -16.35 8.82
C ALA A 44 -1.93 -16.39 10.28
N GLU A 45 -1.13 -15.44 10.71
CA GLU A 45 -0.68 -15.38 12.10
C GLU A 45 -1.84 -15.21 13.07
N ARG A 46 -2.95 -14.66 12.60
CA ARG A 46 -4.12 -14.39 13.43
C ARG A 46 -5.27 -15.36 13.20
N GLY A 47 -5.02 -16.39 12.38
CA GLY A 47 -6.07 -17.38 12.09
C GLY A 47 -7.19 -16.84 11.23
N LEU A 48 -6.94 -15.77 10.47
CA LEU A 48 -7.94 -15.17 9.62
C LEU A 48 -7.79 -15.69 8.18
N PRO A 49 -8.89 -15.65 7.40
CA PRO A 49 -8.79 -16.07 6.00
C PRO A 49 -7.82 -15.18 5.24
N ALA A 50 -7.02 -15.79 4.38
CA ALA A 50 -6.05 -15.06 3.56
C ALA A 50 -6.65 -14.68 2.21
N LYS A 51 -7.88 -14.22 2.19
CA LYS A 51 -8.54 -13.80 0.96
C LYS A 51 -8.07 -12.43 0.54
N ASP A 52 -8.07 -12.21 -0.77
CA ASP A 52 -7.81 -10.89 -1.32
C ASP A 52 -9.02 -10.01 -1.04
N ILE A 53 -8.88 -9.12 -0.09
CA ILE A 53 -9.96 -8.22 0.30
C ILE A 53 -9.61 -6.76 0.00
N GLY A 54 -8.55 -6.53 -0.78
CA GLY A 54 -8.15 -5.19 -1.16
C GLY A 54 -7.03 -4.61 -0.32
N ILE A 55 -6.57 -5.31 0.70
CA ILE A 55 -5.41 -4.88 1.49
C ILE A 55 -4.21 -5.71 1.04
N ASP A 56 -3.14 -5.03 0.65
CA ASP A 56 -1.95 -5.70 0.15
C ASP A 56 -0.92 -5.95 1.25
N LEU A 57 -0.71 -4.96 2.10
CA LEU A 57 0.25 -5.05 3.20
C LEU A 57 -0.40 -4.57 4.48
N VAL A 58 0.13 -5.03 5.60
CA VAL A 58 -0.26 -4.53 6.92
C VAL A 58 1.00 -4.17 7.67
N ALA A 59 0.98 -3.04 8.36
CA ALA A 59 2.11 -2.62 9.18
C ALA A 59 1.66 -2.39 10.61
N LYS A 60 2.54 -2.69 11.55
CA LYS A 60 2.28 -2.39 12.97
C LYS A 60 2.91 -1.04 13.28
N HIS A 61 2.12 -0.13 13.83
CA HIS A 61 2.63 1.17 14.21
C HIS A 61 3.62 1.06 15.36
N ALA A 62 4.73 1.79 15.24
CA ALA A 62 5.77 1.76 16.25
C ALA A 62 5.30 2.32 17.59
N ASP A 63 4.29 3.20 17.56
CA ASP A 63 3.75 3.81 18.79
C ASP A 63 2.76 2.89 19.50
N GLY A 64 2.50 1.70 18.99
CA GLY A 64 1.59 0.75 19.63
C GLY A 64 0.12 1.02 19.42
N SER A 65 -0.24 1.98 18.58
CA SER A 65 -1.65 2.37 18.41
C SER A 65 -2.49 1.33 17.68
N GLY A 66 -1.86 0.45 16.90
CA GLY A 66 -2.57 -0.58 16.15
C GLY A 66 -1.92 -0.82 14.81
N PHE A 67 -2.73 -1.26 13.85
CA PHE A 67 -2.24 -1.63 12.53
C PHE A 67 -2.62 -0.61 11.47
N CYS A 68 -1.80 -0.55 10.44
CA CYS A 68 -2.03 0.28 9.26
C CYS A 68 -2.34 -0.65 8.09
N ALA A 69 -3.44 -0.37 7.38
CA ALA A 69 -3.78 -1.10 6.16
C ALA A 69 -3.14 -0.36 4.98
N ILE A 70 -2.51 -1.09 4.08
CA ILE A 70 -1.75 -0.51 2.98
C ILE A 70 -2.21 -1.12 1.67
N GLN A 71 -2.50 -0.28 0.70
CA GLN A 71 -2.76 -0.72 -0.66
C GLN A 71 -1.68 -0.20 -1.58
N CYS A 72 -1.23 -1.07 -2.49
CA CYS A 72 -0.18 -0.77 -3.45
C CYS A 72 -0.79 -0.78 -4.85
N LYS A 73 -0.62 0.31 -5.60
CA LYS A 73 -1.17 0.44 -6.95
C LYS A 73 -0.06 0.84 -7.92
N PHE A 74 0.29 -0.07 -8.79
CA PHE A 74 1.32 0.14 -9.79
C PHE A 74 0.65 0.48 -11.12
N TYR A 75 0.55 1.77 -11.41
CA TYR A 75 -0.14 2.27 -12.59
C TYR A 75 0.81 3.12 -13.43
N ALA A 76 0.44 3.38 -14.68
CA ALA A 76 1.13 4.35 -15.50
C ALA A 76 1.09 5.73 -14.84
N ALA A 77 2.12 6.52 -15.07
CA ALA A 77 2.25 7.82 -14.39
C ALA A 77 1.06 8.74 -14.69
N ASP A 78 0.45 8.62 -15.86
CA ASP A 78 -0.66 9.48 -16.26
C ASP A 78 -2.03 8.91 -15.86
N HIS A 79 -2.07 7.80 -15.17
CA HIS A 79 -3.33 7.25 -14.66
C HIS A 79 -3.82 8.10 -13.48
N ARG A 80 -5.11 8.36 -13.45
CA ARG A 80 -5.72 9.04 -12.30
C ARG A 80 -6.54 8.01 -11.53
N ILE A 81 -6.23 7.85 -10.27
CA ILE A 81 -6.88 6.85 -9.43
C ILE A 81 -8.33 7.26 -9.20
N GLN A 82 -9.23 6.34 -9.49
CA GLN A 82 -10.67 6.52 -9.41
C GLN A 82 -11.22 5.85 -8.14
N LYS A 83 -12.44 6.24 -7.76
CA LYS A 83 -13.10 5.63 -6.61
C LYS A 83 -13.14 4.11 -6.71
N THR A 84 -13.42 3.58 -7.90
CA THR A 84 -13.48 2.13 -8.09
C THR A 84 -12.14 1.43 -7.86
N ASP A 85 -11.04 2.16 -7.98
CA ASP A 85 -9.73 1.58 -7.74
C ASP A 85 -9.46 1.31 -6.26
N ILE A 86 -10.15 2.03 -5.37
CA ILE A 86 -9.85 2.01 -3.93
C ILE A 86 -10.99 1.58 -3.04
N ASP A 87 -12.20 1.37 -3.59
CA ASP A 87 -13.37 1.05 -2.77
C ASP A 87 -13.19 -0.19 -1.92
N SER A 88 -12.66 -1.26 -2.50
CA SER A 88 -12.45 -2.51 -1.75
C SER A 88 -11.46 -2.32 -0.62
N PHE A 89 -10.41 -1.54 -0.86
CA PHE A 89 -9.41 -1.26 0.14
C PHE A 89 -10.01 -0.52 1.33
N VAL A 90 -10.73 0.56 1.05
CA VAL A 90 -11.30 1.39 2.12
C VAL A 90 -12.32 0.58 2.91
N SER A 91 -13.12 -0.23 2.23
CA SER A 91 -14.08 -1.08 2.90
C SER A 91 -13.41 -2.09 3.82
N ALA A 92 -12.38 -2.77 3.33
CA ALA A 92 -11.67 -3.77 4.12
C ALA A 92 -10.94 -3.13 5.30
N ALA A 93 -10.41 -1.93 5.09
CA ALA A 93 -9.66 -1.22 6.13
C ALA A 93 -10.55 -0.58 7.18
N SER A 94 -11.88 -0.72 7.06
CA SER A 94 -12.79 -0.21 8.07
C SER A 94 -12.83 -1.10 9.32
N ALA A 95 -12.21 -2.27 9.28
CA ALA A 95 -12.15 -3.14 10.44
C ALA A 95 -11.41 -2.44 11.59
N LYS A 96 -11.81 -2.77 12.81
CA LYS A 96 -11.34 -2.04 13.99
C LYS A 96 -9.84 -2.21 14.26
N GLU A 97 -9.23 -3.23 13.71
CA GLU A 97 -7.79 -3.44 13.87
C GLU A 97 -6.96 -2.35 13.20
N PHE A 98 -7.51 -1.71 12.19
CA PHE A 98 -6.76 -0.74 11.40
C PHE A 98 -7.06 0.67 11.87
N VAL A 99 -6.03 1.34 12.37
CA VAL A 99 -6.18 2.71 12.86
C VAL A 99 -5.75 3.73 11.83
N SER A 100 -5.15 3.29 10.73
CA SER A 100 -4.76 4.19 9.65
C SER A 100 -4.76 3.43 8.33
N LEU A 101 -4.81 4.19 7.24
CA LEU A 101 -4.77 3.69 5.88
C LEU A 101 -3.66 4.38 5.12
N VAL A 102 -2.95 3.62 4.28
CA VAL A 102 -1.93 4.19 3.39
C VAL A 102 -2.15 3.66 1.99
N LEU A 103 -2.17 4.58 1.03
CA LEU A 103 -2.17 4.22 -0.39
C LEU A 103 -0.80 4.56 -0.95
N VAL A 104 -0.11 3.57 -1.51
CA VAL A 104 1.17 3.78 -2.17
C VAL A 104 0.98 3.52 -3.65
N ASP A 105 1.29 4.50 -4.49
CA ASP A 105 1.05 4.36 -5.91
C ASP A 105 2.15 5.03 -6.73
N THR A 106 2.07 4.87 -8.04
CA THR A 106 3.09 5.35 -8.97
C THR A 106 2.57 6.42 -9.92
N THR A 107 1.39 6.98 -9.67
CA THR A 107 0.83 7.99 -10.57
C THR A 107 1.34 9.38 -10.22
N LEU A 108 1.25 10.28 -11.19
CA LEU A 108 1.65 11.68 -11.02
C LEU A 108 0.48 12.61 -10.74
N HIS A 109 -0.74 12.11 -10.78
CA HIS A 109 -1.93 12.94 -10.65
C HIS A 109 -2.52 12.86 -9.26
N ASP A 110 -3.26 13.88 -8.89
CA ASP A 110 -4.11 13.81 -7.71
C ASP A 110 -5.15 12.72 -7.92
N LEU A 111 -5.69 12.23 -6.82
CA LEU A 111 -6.83 11.31 -6.89
C LEU A 111 -8.00 12.00 -7.58
N SER A 112 -8.86 11.22 -8.23
CA SER A 112 -10.10 11.80 -8.75
C SER A 112 -10.90 12.43 -7.61
N PRO A 113 -11.77 13.39 -7.90
CA PRO A 113 -12.58 13.99 -6.82
C PRO A 113 -13.39 12.98 -6.02
N ASN A 114 -13.93 11.95 -6.68
CA ASN A 114 -14.68 10.92 -5.98
C ASN A 114 -13.79 10.04 -5.12
N ALA A 115 -12.59 9.71 -5.59
CA ALA A 115 -11.65 8.94 -4.78
C ALA A 115 -11.19 9.74 -3.57
N GLN A 116 -10.89 11.02 -3.77
CA GLN A 116 -10.49 11.89 -2.67
C GLN A 116 -11.59 11.97 -1.62
N ALA A 117 -12.84 12.08 -2.06
CA ALA A 117 -13.99 12.15 -1.14
C ALA A 117 -14.12 10.87 -0.30
N VAL A 118 -13.81 9.71 -0.89
CA VAL A 118 -13.85 8.46 -0.14
C VAL A 118 -12.86 8.52 1.03
N PHE A 119 -11.62 8.93 0.76
CA PHE A 119 -10.63 9.03 1.83
C PHE A 119 -10.98 10.13 2.84
N ASP A 120 -11.46 11.26 2.37
CA ASP A 120 -11.81 12.36 3.26
C ASP A 120 -12.94 12.00 4.23
N ASN A 121 -13.75 11.01 3.87
CA ASN A 121 -14.87 10.58 4.70
C ASN A 121 -14.55 9.42 5.63
N VAL A 122 -13.35 8.83 5.57
CA VAL A 122 -13.01 7.82 6.56
C VAL A 122 -12.74 8.52 7.89
N ASP A 123 -13.07 7.85 8.98
CA ASP A 123 -12.90 8.41 10.31
C ASP A 123 -11.57 7.98 10.92
N ARG A 124 -10.57 7.80 10.09
CA ARG A 124 -9.24 7.37 10.48
C ARG A 124 -8.22 8.18 9.72
N GLU A 125 -7.01 8.19 10.25
CA GLU A 125 -5.89 8.83 9.59
C GLU A 125 -5.59 8.11 8.27
N TYR A 126 -5.34 8.88 7.22
CA TYR A 126 -4.90 8.27 5.97
C TYR A 126 -3.77 9.09 5.36
N HIS A 127 -2.95 8.40 4.57
CA HIS A 127 -1.85 9.03 3.86
C HIS A 127 -1.72 8.44 2.48
N ARG A 128 -1.24 9.25 1.56
CA ARG A 128 -0.88 8.78 0.24
C ARG A 128 0.61 8.99 0.05
N ILE A 129 1.29 7.94 -0.43
CA ILE A 129 2.71 8.02 -0.77
C ILE A 129 2.82 7.79 -2.26
N SER A 130 3.31 8.79 -3.00
CA SER A 130 3.51 8.65 -4.43
C SER A 130 4.98 8.34 -4.69
N LEU A 131 5.23 7.24 -5.38
CA LEU A 131 6.57 6.85 -5.77
C LEU A 131 6.85 7.17 -7.25
N ALA A 132 5.97 7.95 -7.89
CA ALA A 132 6.09 8.26 -9.32
C ALA A 132 7.37 9.02 -9.62
N GLY A 133 7.81 9.88 -8.71
CA GLY A 133 9.04 10.62 -8.90
C GLY A 133 10.30 9.82 -8.64
N PHE A 134 10.16 8.59 -8.19
CA PHE A 134 11.28 7.71 -7.89
C PHE A 134 11.44 6.75 -9.05
N GLU A 135 12.67 6.43 -9.37
CA GLU A 135 12.90 5.34 -10.29
C GLU A 135 12.83 4.04 -9.50
N ILE A 136 12.16 3.06 -10.08
CA ILE A 136 12.03 1.77 -9.43
C ILE A 136 13.42 1.20 -9.11
N GLY A 137 14.39 1.45 -10.01
CA GLY A 137 15.76 1.01 -9.75
C GLY A 137 16.38 1.60 -8.50
N GLN A 138 15.99 2.83 -8.13
CA GLN A 138 16.50 3.43 -6.90
C GLN A 138 16.00 2.69 -5.67
N ILE A 139 14.74 2.25 -5.69
CA ILE A 139 14.19 1.49 -4.59
C ILE A 139 14.90 0.15 -4.47
N VAL A 140 15.09 -0.52 -5.61
CA VAL A 140 15.76 -1.82 -5.64
C VAL A 140 17.21 -1.70 -5.19
N ALA A 141 17.88 -0.61 -5.53
CA ALA A 141 19.30 -0.43 -5.25
C ALA A 141 19.57 0.01 -3.82
N GLN A 142 18.55 0.33 -3.05
CA GLN A 142 18.78 0.76 -1.67
C GLN A 142 19.39 -0.38 -0.85
N PRO A 143 20.33 -0.08 0.02
CA PRO A 143 20.91 -1.12 0.87
C PRO A 143 19.84 -1.72 1.78
N ASP A 144 20.00 -2.97 2.02
CA ASP A 144 19.09 -3.68 2.91
C ASP A 144 19.30 -3.31 4.35
#